data_ca43c9671f06b5d1d89bb523da28dc49
#
_entry.id   ca43c9671f06b5d1d89bb523da28dc49
#
_cell.length_a   1.000
_cell.length_b   1.000
_cell.length_c   1.000
_cell.angle_alpha   90.00
_cell.angle_beta   90.00
_cell.angle_gamma   90.00
#
_symmetry.space_group_name_H-M   'P 1'
#
loop_
_entity.id
_entity.type
_entity.pdbx_description
1 polymer ?
#
loop_
_entity_poly.entity_id
_entity_poly.type
_entity_poly.pdbx_seq_one_letter_code
_entity_poly.pdbx_strand_id
1 'polypeptide(L)'
;YIKEMQNKDEAHRINGIPDYAFPLDLKLRGELRKIPFFYSISKKVAVHVEARYRQIITASAVLAGPNQFSDIYEMARDCAKRLGIGVPNVYIIHDQSINASTYASDTVTPTIVIHSGMVERMTPGELKCVIGHECGHVHNEHIVYQSIYNVLANLLTDRNIIIQLLSASNVVMFYEWSRAAEITCDRAAMICADNIEDAINVNKKLAYGTFINRQDEVNIDELRRQLDDLSTIASVATELYNTHPSS
;
A
#
# COMPACT_ATOMS: atom_id res chain seq x y z
N TYR A 1 -13.97 14.07 -3.64
CA TYR A 1 -13.63 12.65 -3.74
C TYR A 1 -14.87 11.75 -3.63
N ILE A 2 -15.59 11.81 -2.50
CA ILE A 2 -16.82 11.00 -2.27
C ILE A 2 -17.89 11.26 -3.33
N LYS A 3 -18.12 12.52 -3.71
CA LYS A 3 -19.06 12.89 -4.79
C LYS A 3 -18.59 12.40 -6.18
N GLU A 4 -17.28 12.38 -6.42
CA GLU A 4 -16.72 11.84 -7.67
C GLU A 4 -16.85 10.32 -7.74
N MET A 5 -16.68 9.61 -6.60
CA MET A 5 -16.88 8.16 -6.52
C MET A 5 -18.35 7.76 -6.80
N GLN A 6 -19.32 8.59 -6.43
CA GLN A 6 -20.75 8.32 -6.65
C GLN A 6 -21.19 8.46 -8.11
N ASN A 7 -20.40 9.12 -8.95
CA ASN A 7 -20.75 9.43 -10.34
C ASN A 7 -19.89 8.71 -11.39
N LYS A 8 -18.99 7.81 -10.99
CA LYS A 8 -18.15 7.05 -11.94
C LYS A 8 -18.76 5.68 -12.21
N ASP A 9 -18.83 5.34 -13.50
CA ASP A 9 -19.00 3.96 -13.92
C ASP A 9 -18.06 3.07 -13.12
N GLU A 10 -18.57 1.92 -12.67
CA GLU A 10 -17.86 0.95 -11.80
C GLU A 10 -16.73 0.25 -12.58
N ALA A 11 -15.73 1.02 -13.06
CA ALA A 11 -14.57 0.47 -13.71
C ALA A 11 -13.87 -0.50 -12.72
N HIS A 12 -13.60 -1.71 -13.19
CA HIS A 12 -12.99 -2.74 -12.38
C HIS A 12 -13.73 -3.10 -11.08
N ARG A 13 -15.08 -3.02 -11.08
CA ARG A 13 -15.90 -3.52 -9.96
C ARG A 13 -17.00 -4.44 -10.45
N ILE A 14 -17.17 -5.57 -9.77
CA ILE A 14 -18.29 -6.50 -9.91
C ILE A 14 -18.98 -6.61 -8.57
N ASN A 15 -20.25 -6.19 -8.47
CA ASN A 15 -21.00 -6.15 -7.21
C ASN A 15 -20.28 -5.36 -6.09
N GLY A 16 -19.67 -4.24 -6.43
CA GLY A 16 -18.95 -3.38 -5.49
C GLY A 16 -17.56 -3.89 -5.05
N ILE A 17 -17.10 -5.03 -5.58
CA ILE A 17 -15.79 -5.62 -5.29
C ILE A 17 -14.87 -5.41 -6.51
N PRO A 18 -13.63 -4.94 -6.33
CA PRO A 18 -12.67 -4.86 -7.42
C PRO A 18 -12.45 -6.24 -8.08
N ASP A 19 -12.62 -6.30 -9.41
CA ASP A 19 -12.58 -7.55 -10.19
C ASP A 19 -11.20 -8.22 -10.23
N TYR A 20 -10.16 -7.46 -9.97
CA TYR A 20 -8.77 -7.93 -9.90
C TYR A 20 -8.34 -8.35 -8.48
N ALA A 21 -9.19 -8.16 -7.46
CA ALA A 21 -8.84 -8.48 -6.08
C ALA A 21 -8.45 -9.95 -5.91
N PHE A 22 -7.38 -10.20 -5.18
CA PHE A 22 -6.92 -11.56 -4.93
C PHE A 22 -7.92 -12.31 -4.04
N PRO A 23 -8.36 -13.53 -4.42
CA PRO A 23 -9.41 -14.23 -3.66
C PRO A 23 -9.10 -14.44 -2.18
N LEU A 24 -7.83 -14.63 -1.82
CA LEU A 24 -7.42 -14.80 -0.44
C LEU A 24 -7.55 -13.50 0.36
N ASP A 25 -7.22 -12.33 -0.24
CA ASP A 25 -7.47 -11.02 0.36
C ASP A 25 -8.95 -10.86 0.72
N LEU A 26 -9.85 -11.11 -0.23
CA LEU A 26 -11.29 -11.01 -0.01
C LEU A 26 -11.78 -11.96 1.09
N LYS A 27 -11.29 -13.20 1.09
CA LYS A 27 -11.64 -14.22 2.09
C LYS A 27 -11.18 -13.78 3.49
N LEU A 28 -9.91 -13.46 3.65
CA LEU A 28 -9.34 -13.10 4.96
C LEU A 28 -9.91 -11.78 5.48
N ARG A 29 -10.14 -10.80 4.62
CA ARG A 29 -10.84 -9.56 4.98
C ARG A 29 -12.26 -9.83 5.47
N GLY A 30 -12.96 -10.77 4.84
CA GLY A 30 -14.26 -11.24 5.31
C GLY A 30 -14.21 -11.85 6.70
N GLU A 31 -13.17 -12.64 7.02
CA GLU A 31 -12.99 -13.21 8.36
C GLU A 31 -12.62 -12.14 9.39
N LEU A 32 -11.74 -11.19 9.05
CA LEU A 32 -11.41 -10.06 9.92
C LEU A 32 -12.64 -9.22 10.29
N ARG A 33 -13.59 -9.05 9.35
CA ARG A 33 -14.84 -8.33 9.61
C ARG A 33 -15.75 -9.04 10.62
N LYS A 34 -15.63 -10.35 10.80
CA LYS A 34 -16.42 -11.13 11.78
C LYS A 34 -15.92 -10.96 13.21
N ILE A 35 -14.69 -10.47 13.41
CA ILE A 35 -14.15 -10.19 14.73
C ILE A 35 -14.93 -9.02 15.35
N PRO A 36 -15.59 -9.21 16.51
CA PRO A 36 -16.42 -8.19 17.13
C PRO A 36 -15.65 -6.88 17.32
N PHE A 37 -16.27 -5.77 16.95
CA PHE A 37 -15.74 -4.40 17.04
C PHE A 37 -14.46 -4.11 16.24
N PHE A 38 -13.79 -5.12 15.65
CA PHE A 38 -12.53 -4.94 14.93
C PHE A 38 -12.67 -3.88 13.83
N TYR A 39 -13.65 -4.02 12.94
CA TYR A 39 -13.86 -3.09 11.83
C TYR A 39 -14.20 -1.66 12.29
N SER A 40 -15.03 -1.51 13.32
CA SER A 40 -15.41 -0.19 13.83
C SER A 40 -14.25 0.52 14.54
N ILE A 41 -13.40 -0.23 15.24
CA ILE A 41 -12.19 0.30 15.85
C ILE A 41 -11.19 0.66 14.75
N SER A 42 -11.01 -0.20 13.73
CA SER A 42 -10.14 0.06 12.58
C SER A 42 -10.49 1.37 11.90
N LYS A 43 -11.77 1.64 11.64
CA LYS A 43 -12.21 2.90 11.05
C LYS A 43 -11.87 4.12 11.92
N LYS A 44 -12.12 4.04 13.22
CA LYS A 44 -11.78 5.15 14.14
C LYS A 44 -10.28 5.42 14.18
N VAL A 45 -9.49 4.35 14.20
CA VAL A 45 -8.02 4.44 14.16
C VAL A 45 -7.57 5.05 12.85
N ALA A 46 -8.09 4.59 11.70
CA ALA A 46 -7.74 5.12 10.39
C ALA A 46 -7.99 6.63 10.28
N VAL A 47 -9.15 7.11 10.76
CA VAL A 47 -9.46 8.56 10.80
C VAL A 47 -8.45 9.32 11.64
N HIS A 48 -8.08 8.78 12.81
CA HIS A 48 -7.15 9.45 13.72
C HIS A 48 -5.71 9.49 13.17
N VAL A 49 -5.25 8.37 12.63
CA VAL A 49 -3.95 8.23 11.98
C VAL A 49 -3.86 9.16 10.78
N GLU A 50 -4.84 9.13 9.88
CA GLU A 50 -4.89 10.00 8.71
C GLU A 50 -4.83 11.48 9.10
N ALA A 51 -5.65 11.93 10.06
CA ALA A 51 -5.68 13.32 10.49
C ALA A 51 -4.32 13.79 11.03
N ARG A 52 -3.64 12.95 11.81
CA ARG A 52 -2.30 13.24 12.35
C ARG A 52 -1.24 13.32 11.25
N TYR A 53 -1.21 12.32 10.36
CA TYR A 53 -0.23 12.28 9.27
C TYR A 53 -0.45 13.41 8.28
N ARG A 54 -1.70 13.74 7.94
CA ARG A 54 -2.03 14.86 7.04
C ARG A 54 -1.45 16.18 7.53
N GLN A 55 -1.50 16.47 8.82
CA GLN A 55 -0.89 17.68 9.38
C GLN A 55 0.63 17.71 9.16
N ILE A 56 1.30 16.59 9.43
CA ILE A 56 2.75 16.46 9.25
C ILE A 56 3.11 16.59 7.77
N ILE A 57 2.44 15.83 6.89
CA ILE A 57 2.70 15.80 5.46
C ILE A 57 2.47 17.18 4.83
N THR A 58 1.37 17.85 5.15
CA THR A 58 1.07 19.19 4.60
C THR A 58 2.14 20.22 5.00
N ALA A 59 2.77 20.05 6.17
CA ALA A 59 3.82 20.95 6.65
C ALA A 59 5.22 20.64 6.11
N SER A 60 5.48 19.39 5.69
CA SER A 60 6.84 18.90 5.39
C SER A 60 7.02 18.31 3.99
N ALA A 61 5.96 18.20 3.19
CA ALA A 61 5.99 17.59 1.87
C ALA A 61 5.43 18.52 0.79
N VAL A 62 5.78 18.25 -0.47
CA VAL A 62 5.32 19.02 -1.63
C VAL A 62 4.17 18.28 -2.31
N LEU A 63 3.02 18.94 -2.47
CA LEU A 63 1.87 18.39 -3.18
C LEU A 63 2.13 18.42 -4.68
N ALA A 64 2.03 17.27 -5.37
CA ALA A 64 2.04 17.20 -6.82
C ALA A 64 0.75 17.82 -7.39
N GLY A 65 0.91 18.62 -8.44
CA GLY A 65 -0.19 19.33 -9.07
C GLY A 65 0.18 19.84 -10.46
N PRO A 66 -0.75 20.50 -11.16
CA PRO A 66 -0.52 20.93 -12.55
C PRO A 66 0.70 21.84 -12.75
N ASN A 67 1.11 22.56 -11.69
CA ASN A 67 2.20 23.53 -11.74
C ASN A 67 3.48 23.09 -11.04
N GLN A 68 3.47 21.90 -10.41
CA GLN A 68 4.64 21.32 -9.75
C GLN A 68 4.52 19.80 -9.71
N PHE A 69 5.58 19.06 -10.04
CA PHE A 69 5.54 17.60 -10.23
C PHE A 69 4.35 17.18 -11.10
N SER A 70 4.16 17.89 -12.20
CA SER A 70 3.00 17.72 -13.09
C SER A 70 2.93 16.33 -13.71
N ASP A 71 4.06 15.71 -13.98
CA ASP A 71 4.20 14.33 -14.44
C ASP A 71 3.66 13.33 -13.41
N ILE A 72 4.03 13.46 -12.15
CA ILE A 72 3.51 12.61 -11.05
C ILE A 72 2.00 12.82 -10.86
N TYR A 73 1.55 14.06 -10.96
CA TYR A 73 0.12 14.38 -10.89
C TYR A 73 -0.67 13.72 -12.03
N GLU A 74 -0.17 13.76 -13.26
CA GLU A 74 -0.82 13.11 -14.41
C GLU A 74 -0.78 11.58 -14.31
N MET A 75 0.30 10.98 -13.77
CA MET A 75 0.36 9.55 -13.46
C MET A 75 -0.76 9.16 -12.48
N ALA A 76 -0.95 9.91 -11.39
CA ALA A 76 -2.01 9.65 -10.41
C ALA A 76 -3.42 9.79 -11.03
N ARG A 77 -3.62 10.77 -11.91
CA ARG A 77 -4.88 10.94 -12.65
C ARG A 77 -5.17 9.76 -13.57
N ASP A 78 -4.16 9.29 -14.31
CA ASP A 78 -4.32 8.14 -15.19
C ASP A 78 -4.59 6.85 -14.43
N CYS A 79 -3.84 6.58 -13.36
CA CYS A 79 -4.09 5.44 -12.47
C CYS A 79 -5.51 5.47 -11.87
N ALA A 80 -5.93 6.63 -11.35
CA ALA A 80 -7.27 6.81 -10.80
C ALA A 80 -8.36 6.58 -11.86
N LYS A 81 -8.14 7.06 -13.08
CA LYS A 81 -9.07 6.84 -14.21
C LYS A 81 -9.15 5.35 -14.59
N ARG A 82 -8.01 4.66 -14.69
CA ARG A 82 -7.98 3.22 -15.04
C ARG A 82 -8.68 2.37 -13.99
N LEU A 83 -8.48 2.66 -12.71
CA LEU A 83 -9.10 1.92 -11.60
C LEU A 83 -10.53 2.39 -11.26
N GLY A 84 -11.03 3.48 -11.88
CA GLY A 84 -12.36 4.00 -11.60
C GLY A 84 -12.52 4.61 -10.20
N ILE A 85 -11.44 5.18 -9.62
CA ILE A 85 -11.46 5.86 -8.33
C ILE A 85 -11.32 7.38 -8.48
N GLY A 86 -11.58 8.13 -7.41
CA GLY A 86 -11.25 9.55 -7.33
C GLY A 86 -9.73 9.75 -7.32
N VAL A 87 -9.26 10.88 -7.84
CA VAL A 87 -7.83 11.19 -7.87
C VAL A 87 -7.32 11.43 -6.45
N PRO A 88 -6.35 10.66 -5.94
CA PRO A 88 -5.74 10.92 -4.64
C PRO A 88 -4.83 12.16 -4.68
N ASN A 89 -4.59 12.77 -3.53
CA ASN A 89 -3.51 13.73 -3.37
C ASN A 89 -2.18 12.99 -3.34
N VAL A 90 -1.20 13.41 -4.12
CA VAL A 90 0.15 12.83 -4.07
C VAL A 90 1.12 13.86 -3.51
N TYR A 91 1.81 13.50 -2.44
CA TYR A 91 2.83 14.33 -1.80
C TYR A 91 4.20 13.69 -1.94
N ILE A 92 5.21 14.52 -2.21
CA ILE A 92 6.61 14.11 -2.22
C ILE A 92 7.25 14.62 -0.93
N ILE A 93 7.73 13.69 -0.09
CA ILE A 93 8.44 14.02 1.15
C ILE A 93 9.94 13.87 0.94
N HIS A 94 10.73 14.75 1.57
CA HIS A 94 12.18 14.64 1.52
C HIS A 94 12.67 13.49 2.40
N ASP A 95 12.92 12.35 1.79
CA ASP A 95 13.46 11.13 2.41
C ASP A 95 14.20 10.32 1.34
N GLN A 96 15.40 9.84 1.66
CA GLN A 96 16.26 9.12 0.71
C GLN A 96 15.90 7.63 0.58
N SER A 97 15.01 7.12 1.41
CA SER A 97 14.53 5.74 1.29
C SER A 97 13.63 5.58 0.05
N ILE A 98 13.54 4.33 -0.43
CA ILE A 98 12.70 3.96 -1.56
C ILE A 98 11.39 3.44 -0.97
N ASN A 99 10.47 4.36 -0.73
CA ASN A 99 9.21 4.02 -0.11
C ASN A 99 8.05 4.90 -0.63
N ALA A 100 6.85 4.34 -0.58
CA ALA A 100 5.60 5.07 -0.75
C ALA A 100 4.61 4.57 0.30
N SER A 101 3.59 5.33 0.59
CA SER A 101 2.54 4.93 1.54
C SER A 101 1.23 5.66 1.26
N THR A 102 0.12 5.04 1.61
CA THR A 102 -1.22 5.59 1.44
C THR A 102 -1.90 5.81 2.78
N TYR A 103 -2.53 6.97 2.92
CA TYR A 103 -3.37 7.36 4.05
C TYR A 103 -4.76 7.71 3.53
N ALA A 104 -5.78 7.11 4.10
CA ALA A 104 -7.16 7.40 3.71
C ALA A 104 -8.12 7.22 4.88
N SER A 105 -9.21 7.94 4.81
CA SER A 105 -10.38 7.75 5.66
C SER A 105 -11.64 8.00 4.83
N ASP A 106 -12.79 7.61 5.34
CA ASP A 106 -14.08 7.80 4.65
C ASP A 106 -14.44 9.29 4.43
N THR A 107 -13.78 10.20 5.13
CA THR A 107 -14.19 11.61 5.21
C THR A 107 -13.36 12.56 4.36
N VAL A 108 -12.20 12.12 3.86
CA VAL A 108 -11.25 12.99 3.13
C VAL A 108 -10.71 12.31 1.88
N THR A 109 -10.18 13.13 0.97
CA THR A 109 -9.46 12.63 -0.21
C THR A 109 -8.25 11.83 0.25
N PRO A 110 -8.07 10.58 -0.24
CA PRO A 110 -6.88 9.78 0.03
C PRO A 110 -5.60 10.52 -0.31
N THR A 111 -4.58 10.25 0.47
CA THR A 111 -3.25 10.84 0.31
C THR A 111 -2.23 9.74 0.08
N ILE A 112 -1.50 9.82 -1.01
CA ILE A 112 -0.32 9.00 -1.30
C ILE A 112 0.91 9.85 -0.99
N VAL A 113 1.85 9.31 -0.25
CA VAL A 113 3.13 9.94 0.06
C VAL A 113 4.23 9.14 -0.60
N ILE A 114 5.05 9.80 -1.40
CA ILE A 114 6.19 9.19 -2.10
C ILE A 114 7.46 9.84 -1.58
N HIS A 115 8.43 9.03 -1.22
CA HIS A 115 9.74 9.51 -0.79
C HIS A 115 10.56 10.01 -1.98
N SER A 116 11.29 11.12 -1.81
CA SER A 116 12.14 11.70 -2.86
C SER A 116 13.15 10.68 -3.40
N GLY A 117 13.68 9.83 -2.53
CA GLY A 117 14.59 8.76 -2.94
C GLY A 117 13.97 7.75 -3.92
N MET A 118 12.67 7.52 -3.86
CA MET A 118 11.95 6.72 -4.84
C MET A 118 11.80 7.48 -6.16
N VAL A 119 11.39 8.75 -6.11
CA VAL A 119 11.25 9.60 -7.32
C VAL A 119 12.56 9.68 -8.10
N GLU A 120 13.70 9.79 -7.42
CA GLU A 120 15.02 9.88 -8.03
C GLU A 120 15.52 8.58 -8.67
N ARG A 121 15.05 7.42 -8.18
CA ARG A 121 15.60 6.11 -8.56
C ARG A 121 14.68 5.27 -9.42
N MET A 122 13.42 5.65 -9.57
CA MET A 122 12.46 4.98 -10.43
C MET A 122 12.36 5.70 -11.78
N THR A 123 12.20 4.94 -12.85
CA THR A 123 11.80 5.51 -14.14
C THR A 123 10.36 6.01 -14.06
N PRO A 124 9.90 6.87 -14.97
CA PRO A 124 8.50 7.32 -14.99
C PRO A 124 7.48 6.17 -15.05
N GLY A 125 7.76 5.10 -15.81
CA GLY A 125 6.90 3.92 -15.89
C GLY A 125 6.85 3.15 -14.58
N GLU A 126 8.00 2.94 -13.93
CA GLU A 126 8.10 2.31 -12.61
C GLU A 126 7.38 3.13 -11.54
N LEU A 127 7.57 4.45 -11.53
CA LEU A 127 6.90 5.34 -10.57
C LEU A 127 5.37 5.31 -10.75
N LYS A 128 4.89 5.23 -11.99
CA LYS A 128 3.47 5.05 -12.30
C LYS A 128 2.93 3.71 -11.76
N CYS A 129 3.72 2.62 -11.83
CA CYS A 129 3.36 1.34 -11.23
C CYS A 129 3.23 1.46 -9.71
N VAL A 130 4.14 2.15 -9.03
CA VAL A 130 4.06 2.41 -7.58
C VAL A 130 2.79 3.20 -7.25
N ILE A 131 2.49 4.27 -7.98
CA ILE A 131 1.26 5.04 -7.78
C ILE A 131 0.01 4.17 -8.01
N GLY A 132 0.04 3.29 -9.01
CA GLY A 132 -1.02 2.32 -9.28
C GLY A 132 -1.22 1.33 -8.13
N HIS A 133 -0.13 0.84 -7.53
CA HIS A 133 -0.14 -0.01 -6.34
C HIS A 133 -0.83 0.71 -5.16
N GLU A 134 -0.41 1.93 -4.86
CA GLU A 134 -1.00 2.75 -3.80
C GLU A 134 -2.48 3.08 -4.05
N CYS A 135 -2.86 3.33 -5.31
CA CYS A 135 -4.26 3.44 -5.71
C CYS A 135 -5.04 2.13 -5.49
N GLY A 136 -4.39 0.98 -5.61
CA GLY A 136 -4.95 -0.33 -5.28
C GLY A 136 -5.38 -0.43 -3.82
N HIS A 137 -4.56 0.05 -2.88
CA HIS A 137 -4.92 0.14 -1.48
C HIS A 137 -6.16 1.02 -1.23
N VAL A 138 -6.25 2.16 -1.94
CA VAL A 138 -7.43 3.04 -1.87
C VAL A 138 -8.66 2.32 -2.40
N HIS A 139 -8.57 1.70 -3.58
CA HIS A 139 -9.71 1.06 -4.25
C HIS A 139 -10.27 -0.12 -3.47
N ASN A 140 -9.42 -0.86 -2.76
CA ASN A 140 -9.79 -2.03 -1.96
C ASN A 140 -10.06 -1.72 -0.48
N GLU A 141 -9.99 -0.47 -0.04
CA GLU A 141 -10.20 -0.05 1.36
C GLU A 141 -9.22 -0.71 2.36
N HIS A 142 -8.02 -1.09 1.91
CA HIS A 142 -7.04 -1.79 2.76
C HIS A 142 -6.60 -0.94 3.95
N ILE A 143 -6.57 0.38 3.80
CA ILE A 143 -6.04 1.33 4.78
C ILE A 143 -6.79 1.27 6.10
N VAL A 144 -8.09 0.95 6.06
CA VAL A 144 -8.89 0.76 7.28
C VAL A 144 -8.25 -0.28 8.20
N TYR A 145 -7.72 -1.37 7.64
CA TYR A 145 -7.11 -2.47 8.40
C TYR A 145 -5.63 -2.23 8.67
N GLN A 146 -4.89 -1.68 7.71
CA GLN A 146 -3.46 -1.37 7.89
C GLN A 146 -3.22 -0.34 9.00
N SER A 147 -4.13 0.63 9.17
CA SER A 147 -4.05 1.62 10.25
C SER A 147 -4.04 0.98 11.64
N ILE A 148 -4.78 -0.11 11.85
CA ILE A 148 -4.72 -0.88 13.10
C ILE A 148 -3.35 -1.51 13.30
N TYR A 149 -2.76 -2.09 12.25
CA TYR A 149 -1.45 -2.72 12.35
C TYR A 149 -0.40 -1.74 12.86
N ASN A 150 -0.34 -0.56 12.27
CA ASN A 150 0.60 0.48 12.67
C ASN A 150 0.41 0.92 14.13
N VAL A 151 -0.84 1.01 14.58
CA VAL A 151 -1.14 1.32 15.98
C VAL A 151 -0.77 0.15 16.88
N LEU A 152 -1.07 -1.09 16.49
CA LEU A 152 -0.72 -2.28 17.29
C LEU A 152 0.80 -2.47 17.37
N ALA A 153 1.52 -2.27 16.29
CA ALA A 153 2.98 -2.35 16.27
C ALA A 153 3.64 -1.29 17.16
N ASN A 154 3.03 -0.08 17.23
CA ASN A 154 3.54 1.04 18.02
C ASN A 154 3.00 1.08 19.46
N LEU A 155 1.85 0.45 19.74
CA LEU A 155 1.23 0.40 21.07
C LEU A 155 1.62 -0.85 21.89
N LEU A 156 2.68 -1.56 21.53
CA LEU A 156 3.21 -2.69 22.32
C LEU A 156 3.52 -2.34 23.78
N THR A 157 3.31 -1.08 24.19
CA THR A 157 3.41 -0.61 25.57
C THR A 157 2.15 -0.85 26.40
N ASP A 158 0.97 -1.06 25.80
CA ASP A 158 -0.28 -1.29 26.55
C ASP A 158 -0.90 -2.66 26.19
N ARG A 159 -0.29 -3.70 26.76
CA ARG A 159 -0.57 -5.12 26.46
C ARG A 159 -2.04 -5.54 26.62
N ASN A 160 -2.81 -4.89 27.46
CA ASN A 160 -4.11 -5.41 27.90
C ASN A 160 -5.23 -5.26 26.86
N ILE A 161 -5.25 -4.17 26.08
CA ILE A 161 -6.28 -3.92 25.05
C ILE A 161 -6.00 -4.74 23.79
N ILE A 162 -4.74 -4.89 23.45
CA ILE A 162 -4.30 -5.60 22.25
C ILE A 162 -4.52 -7.12 22.38
N ILE A 163 -4.21 -7.67 23.55
CA ILE A 163 -4.39 -9.12 23.85
C ILE A 163 -5.87 -9.51 23.85
N GLN A 164 -6.77 -8.62 24.23
CA GLN A 164 -8.22 -8.87 24.18
C GLN A 164 -8.80 -8.82 22.75
N LEU A 165 -8.25 -8.00 21.86
CA LEU A 165 -8.74 -7.85 20.48
C LEU A 165 -8.15 -8.89 19.53
N LEU A 166 -6.94 -9.39 19.80
CA LEU A 166 -6.22 -10.26 18.89
C LEU A 166 -5.71 -11.50 19.63
N SER A 167 -6.44 -12.60 19.52
CA SER A 167 -5.85 -13.92 19.78
C SER A 167 -4.65 -14.13 18.83
N ALA A 168 -3.70 -14.97 19.22
CA ALA A 168 -2.54 -15.28 18.35
C ALA A 168 -2.95 -15.72 16.94
N SER A 169 -4.08 -16.43 16.80
CA SER A 169 -4.65 -16.83 15.51
C SER A 169 -5.12 -15.64 14.68
N ASN A 170 -5.70 -14.61 15.30
CA ASN A 170 -6.15 -13.40 14.61
C ASN A 170 -4.95 -12.55 14.13
N VAL A 171 -3.86 -12.54 14.88
CA VAL A 171 -2.60 -11.88 14.46
C VAL A 171 -2.03 -12.57 13.22
N VAL A 172 -1.92 -13.90 13.22
CA VAL A 172 -1.45 -14.66 12.05
C VAL A 172 -2.35 -14.40 10.85
N MET A 173 -3.68 -14.48 11.01
CA MET A 173 -4.63 -14.21 9.94
C MET A 173 -4.49 -12.79 9.40
N PHE A 174 -4.23 -11.81 10.26
CA PHE A 174 -4.02 -10.43 9.85
C PHE A 174 -2.76 -10.27 8.96
N TYR A 175 -1.67 -10.94 9.33
CA TYR A 175 -0.45 -10.94 8.50
C TYR A 175 -0.64 -11.66 7.17
N GLU A 176 -1.34 -12.79 7.15
CA GLU A 176 -1.69 -13.47 5.91
C GLU A 176 -2.56 -12.60 5.02
N TRP A 177 -3.51 -11.87 5.62
CA TRP A 177 -4.31 -10.90 4.89
C TRP A 177 -3.46 -9.76 4.33
N SER A 178 -2.55 -9.18 5.11
CA SER A 178 -1.68 -8.09 4.64
C SER A 178 -0.90 -8.50 3.39
N ARG A 179 -0.29 -9.70 3.38
CA ARG A 179 0.40 -10.21 2.19
C ARG A 179 -0.55 -10.44 0.99
N ALA A 180 -1.74 -10.93 1.24
CA ALA A 180 -2.73 -11.11 0.19
C ALA A 180 -3.21 -9.76 -0.39
N ALA A 181 -3.27 -8.71 0.44
CA ALA A 181 -3.58 -7.35 0.04
C ALA A 181 -2.49 -6.76 -0.88
N GLU A 182 -1.20 -7.03 -0.60
CA GLU A 182 -0.10 -6.62 -1.49
C GLU A 182 -0.25 -7.22 -2.89
N ILE A 183 -0.60 -8.52 -3.00
CA ILE A 183 -0.86 -9.16 -4.30
C ILE A 183 -2.03 -8.48 -5.04
N THR A 184 -3.06 -8.07 -4.32
CA THR A 184 -4.17 -7.28 -4.91
C THR A 184 -3.64 -5.94 -5.45
N CYS A 185 -2.79 -5.25 -4.71
CA CYS A 185 -2.22 -3.96 -5.12
C CYS A 185 -1.23 -4.09 -6.26
N ASP A 186 -0.44 -5.16 -6.31
CA ASP A 186 0.41 -5.47 -7.47
C ASP A 186 -0.41 -5.66 -8.75
N ARG A 187 -1.58 -6.29 -8.67
CA ARG A 187 -2.51 -6.40 -9.80
C ARG A 187 -3.05 -5.02 -10.21
N ALA A 188 -3.35 -4.14 -9.27
CA ALA A 188 -3.72 -2.75 -9.56
C ALA A 188 -2.57 -2.00 -10.27
N ALA A 189 -1.33 -2.19 -9.80
CA ALA A 189 -0.14 -1.66 -10.46
C ALA A 189 -0.04 -2.13 -11.92
N MET A 190 -0.28 -3.41 -12.19
CA MET A 190 -0.29 -3.96 -13.57
C MET A 190 -1.39 -3.35 -14.45
N ILE A 191 -2.58 -3.06 -13.92
CA ILE A 191 -3.64 -2.36 -14.65
C ILE A 191 -3.22 -0.93 -14.99
N CYS A 192 -2.47 -0.29 -14.10
CA CYS A 192 -1.97 1.07 -14.27
C CYS A 192 -0.70 1.15 -15.13
N ALA A 193 0.05 0.06 -15.24
CA ALA A 193 1.28 -0.01 -16.02
C ALA A 193 1.02 0.20 -17.52
N ASP A 194 1.93 0.88 -18.18
CA ASP A 194 1.97 0.96 -19.63
C ASP A 194 2.80 -0.18 -20.23
N ASN A 195 3.74 -0.71 -19.44
CA ASN A 195 4.58 -1.85 -19.76
C ASN A 195 4.72 -2.76 -18.52
N ILE A 196 4.54 -4.06 -18.69
CA ILE A 196 4.64 -5.04 -17.61
C ILE A 196 6.07 -5.12 -17.01
N GLU A 197 7.09 -4.85 -17.81
CA GLU A 197 8.49 -4.82 -17.36
C GLU A 197 8.72 -3.75 -16.27
N ASP A 198 7.99 -2.63 -16.34
CA ASP A 198 8.10 -1.60 -15.30
C ASP A 198 7.63 -2.14 -13.94
N ALA A 199 6.52 -2.88 -13.89
CA ALA A 199 6.04 -3.50 -12.66
C ALA A 199 7.01 -4.56 -12.12
N ILE A 200 7.63 -5.36 -13.00
CA ILE A 200 8.66 -6.34 -12.62
C ILE A 200 9.89 -5.64 -12.05
N ASN A 201 10.33 -4.56 -12.69
CA ASN A 201 11.52 -3.81 -12.26
C ASN A 201 11.30 -3.09 -10.93
N VAL A 202 10.09 -2.57 -10.66
CA VAL A 202 9.73 -2.03 -9.34
C VAL A 202 9.97 -3.09 -8.27
N ASN A 203 9.39 -4.29 -8.44
CA ASN A 203 9.55 -5.37 -7.45
C ASN A 203 11.01 -5.78 -7.25
N LYS A 204 11.81 -5.84 -8.32
CA LYS A 204 13.25 -6.06 -8.22
C LYS A 204 13.94 -4.97 -7.40
N LYS A 205 13.67 -3.70 -7.70
CA LYS A 205 14.27 -2.56 -7.01
C LYS A 205 13.88 -2.48 -5.53
N LEU A 206 12.63 -2.80 -5.19
CA LEU A 206 12.17 -2.86 -3.81
C LEU A 206 12.80 -4.02 -3.03
N ALA A 207 12.97 -5.19 -3.66
CA ALA A 207 13.54 -6.37 -3.03
C ALA A 207 15.06 -6.27 -2.79
N TYR A 208 15.81 -5.68 -3.72
CA TYR A 208 17.27 -5.72 -3.70
C TYR A 208 17.94 -4.36 -3.56
N GLY A 209 17.16 -3.31 -3.47
CA GLY A 209 17.67 -1.95 -3.53
C GLY A 209 17.96 -1.48 -4.96
N THR A 210 18.17 -0.20 -5.08
CA THR A 210 18.48 0.43 -6.36
C THR A 210 19.98 0.44 -6.60
N PHE A 211 20.57 -0.69 -6.93
CA PHE A 211 21.92 -0.74 -7.46
C PHE A 211 21.91 -0.26 -8.91
N ILE A 212 21.79 1.06 -9.11
CA ILE A 212 21.55 1.73 -10.41
C ILE A 212 22.49 1.21 -11.51
N ASN A 213 23.70 0.84 -11.15
CA ASN A 213 24.74 0.39 -12.11
C ASN A 213 24.97 -1.13 -12.07
N ARG A 214 24.23 -1.90 -11.29
CA ARG A 214 24.47 -3.34 -11.08
C ARG A 214 23.19 -4.19 -11.04
N GLN A 215 22.11 -3.69 -11.63
CA GLN A 215 20.79 -4.39 -11.63
C GLN A 215 20.87 -5.75 -12.33
N ASP A 216 21.70 -5.86 -13.36
CA ASP A 216 21.87 -7.10 -14.13
C ASP A 216 22.66 -8.18 -13.39
N GLU A 217 23.31 -7.83 -12.26
CA GLU A 217 24.07 -8.77 -11.42
C GLU A 217 23.18 -9.56 -10.46
N VAL A 218 21.90 -9.15 -10.26
CA VAL A 218 20.97 -9.84 -9.38
C VAL A 218 20.29 -10.99 -10.11
N ASN A 219 20.62 -12.22 -9.71
CA ASN A 219 20.02 -13.43 -10.24
C ASN A 219 18.81 -13.85 -9.37
N ILE A 220 17.63 -13.81 -9.96
CA ILE A 220 16.38 -14.14 -9.27
C ILE A 220 16.34 -15.58 -8.77
N ASP A 221 16.93 -16.53 -9.51
CA ASP A 221 16.92 -17.92 -9.12
C ASP A 221 17.85 -18.19 -7.92
N GLU A 222 19.00 -17.49 -7.87
CA GLU A 222 19.87 -17.53 -6.69
C GLU A 222 19.18 -16.95 -5.46
N LEU A 223 18.45 -15.86 -5.64
CA LEU A 223 17.70 -15.27 -4.54
C LEU A 223 16.57 -16.19 -4.05
N ARG A 224 15.83 -16.83 -4.94
CA ARG A 224 14.83 -17.83 -4.55
C ARG A 224 15.45 -18.94 -3.71
N ARG A 225 16.61 -19.48 -4.12
CA ARG A 225 17.33 -20.49 -3.33
C ARG A 225 17.71 -19.94 -1.94
N GLN A 226 18.21 -18.70 -1.88
CA GLN A 226 18.53 -18.06 -0.61
C GLN A 226 17.32 -17.93 0.32
N LEU A 227 16.14 -17.65 -0.23
CA LEU A 227 14.88 -17.55 0.53
C LEU A 227 14.36 -18.94 0.94
N ASP A 228 14.52 -19.96 0.07
CA ASP A 228 14.11 -21.34 0.38
C ASP A 228 14.96 -21.95 1.51
N ASP A 229 16.21 -21.50 1.67
CA ASP A 229 17.11 -21.93 2.76
C ASP A 229 16.78 -21.28 4.12
N LEU A 230 15.92 -20.25 4.15
CA LEU A 230 15.46 -19.64 5.41
C LEU A 230 14.49 -20.59 6.14
N SER A 231 14.80 -20.87 7.41
CA SER A 231 13.85 -21.63 8.24
C SER A 231 12.51 -20.90 8.29
N THR A 232 11.41 -21.67 8.32
CA THR A 232 10.02 -21.13 8.33
C THR A 232 9.80 -20.09 9.43
N ILE A 233 10.49 -20.20 10.57
CA ILE A 233 10.41 -19.25 11.68
C ILE A 233 11.18 -17.96 11.36
N ALA A 234 12.34 -18.06 10.73
CA ALA A 234 13.13 -16.90 10.35
C ALA A 234 12.47 -16.15 9.18
N SER A 235 11.86 -16.86 8.23
CA SER A 235 11.09 -16.24 7.14
C SER A 235 9.88 -15.48 7.67
N VAL A 236 9.11 -16.07 8.59
CA VAL A 236 7.98 -15.39 9.24
C VAL A 236 8.44 -14.16 10.03
N ALA A 237 9.54 -14.24 10.77
CA ALA A 237 10.08 -13.09 11.50
C ALA A 237 10.57 -11.99 10.56
N THR A 238 11.24 -12.36 9.44
CA THR A 238 11.73 -11.40 8.43
C THR A 238 10.57 -10.77 7.67
N GLU A 239 9.56 -11.55 7.32
CA GLU A 239 8.33 -11.06 6.68
C GLU A 239 7.50 -10.16 7.61
N LEU A 240 7.51 -10.40 8.93
CA LEU A 240 6.92 -9.52 9.93
C LEU A 240 7.55 -8.12 9.94
N TYR A 241 8.82 -8.01 9.54
CA TYR A 241 9.53 -6.73 9.39
C TYR A 241 9.40 -6.13 8.00
N ASN A 242 9.11 -6.94 6.96
CA ASN A 242 9.11 -6.52 5.55
C ASN A 242 7.71 -6.38 4.92
N THR A 243 6.63 -6.63 5.66
CA THR A 243 5.29 -6.33 5.15
C THR A 243 5.11 -4.83 5.08
N HIS A 244 5.38 -4.26 3.92
CA HIS A 244 5.19 -2.83 3.56
C HIS A 244 5.16 -1.93 4.80
N PRO A 245 6.23 -1.97 5.59
CA PRO A 245 6.32 -1.07 6.70
C PRO A 245 6.60 0.27 6.07
N SER A 246 5.71 1.18 6.31
CA SER A 246 6.14 2.56 6.44
C SER A 246 7.17 2.56 7.59
N SER A 247 8.38 2.15 7.26
CA SER A 247 9.55 2.27 8.13
C SER A 247 9.98 3.70 8.22
#